data_15be574b4b1a461f1499f08b4f09d6c8
#
_entry.id   15be574b4b1a461f1499f08b4f09d6c8
#
_cell.length_a   1.000
_cell.length_b   1.000
_cell.length_c   1.000
_cell.angle_alpha   90.00
_cell.angle_beta   90.00
_cell.angle_gamma   90.00
#
_symmetry.space_group_name_H-M   'P 1'
#
loop_
_entity.id
_entity.type
_entity.pdbx_description
1 polymer ?
#
loop_
_entity_poly.entity_id
_entity_poly.type
_entity_poly.pdbx_seq_one_letter_code
_entity_poly.pdbx_strand_id
1 'polypeptide(L)'
;LGYAERNPEADVEGFDACRKIAILTSLAYGSTVKFEEIRTEGITKITTKDFKYAGKLGYVVKLLATSCKENDKVYAITAPFMINSTHPLYNVNDVLNGIYIHGNVIGNVMFFGAGAGKLPTASAVVADVVDCVKHKGKNVMTVWSVEKLELGDADDEVRKFFVRVKGNVSDLSAVNAAFGNVQTVTVDGIDGEFGFITEPMSERAFA
;
A
#
# COMPACT_ATOMS: atom_id res chain seq x y z
N LEU A 1 1.73 4.21 -23.19
CA LEU A 1 0.78 3.16 -23.55
C LEU A 1 -0.67 3.67 -23.68
N GLY A 2 -0.94 4.95 -23.33
CA GLY A 2 -2.27 5.56 -23.47
C GLY A 2 -3.31 5.14 -22.42
N TYR A 3 -2.89 4.55 -21.31
CA TYR A 3 -3.80 4.16 -20.22
C TYR A 3 -3.98 5.25 -19.15
N ALA A 4 -3.02 6.18 -19.03
CA ALA A 4 -3.13 7.26 -18.07
C ALA A 4 -4.18 8.27 -18.52
N GLU A 5 -5.05 8.66 -17.60
CA GLU A 5 -6.01 9.74 -17.81
C GLU A 5 -5.29 11.10 -17.90
N ARG A 6 -5.98 12.12 -18.49
CA ARG A 6 -5.42 13.49 -18.57
C ARG A 6 -5.17 14.09 -17.20
N ASN A 7 -6.00 13.75 -16.20
CA ASN A 7 -5.78 14.08 -14.80
C ASN A 7 -5.51 12.78 -14.01
N PRO A 8 -4.25 12.42 -13.75
CA PRO A 8 -3.90 11.20 -13.04
C PRO A 8 -3.99 11.34 -11.51
N GLU A 9 -4.60 12.39 -10.98
CA GLU A 9 -4.65 12.71 -9.55
C GLU A 9 -5.17 11.53 -8.70
N ALA A 10 -6.23 10.86 -9.16
CA ALA A 10 -6.80 9.73 -8.42
C ALA A 10 -5.80 8.58 -8.25
N ASP A 11 -4.93 8.37 -9.25
CA ASP A 11 -3.89 7.33 -9.21
C ASP A 11 -2.69 7.78 -8.37
N VAL A 12 -2.14 8.98 -8.66
CA VAL A 12 -0.88 9.42 -8.03
C VAL A 12 -1.05 9.87 -6.58
N GLU A 13 -2.24 10.35 -6.20
CA GLU A 13 -2.58 10.67 -4.81
C GLU A 13 -3.18 9.48 -4.05
N GLY A 14 -3.33 8.33 -4.70
CA GLY A 14 -3.75 7.08 -4.08
C GLY A 14 -5.25 6.96 -3.79
N PHE A 15 -6.08 7.86 -4.28
CA PHE A 15 -7.51 7.87 -3.99
C PHE A 15 -8.24 6.66 -4.59
N ASP A 16 -7.83 6.19 -5.77
CA ASP A 16 -8.37 4.99 -6.37
C ASP A 16 -8.04 3.74 -5.53
N ALA A 17 -6.77 3.60 -5.13
CA ALA A 17 -6.33 2.51 -4.27
C ALA A 17 -7.02 2.56 -2.89
N CYS A 18 -7.23 3.75 -2.32
CA CYS A 18 -7.96 3.96 -1.08
C CYS A 18 -9.41 3.46 -1.15
N ARG A 19 -10.14 3.81 -2.22
CA ARG A 19 -11.51 3.32 -2.41
C ARG A 19 -11.56 1.80 -2.57
N LYS A 20 -10.61 1.23 -3.29
CA LYS A 20 -10.51 -0.22 -3.49
C LYS A 20 -10.23 -0.96 -2.18
N ILE A 21 -9.31 -0.46 -1.33
CA ILE A 21 -9.02 -1.11 -0.06
C ILE A 21 -10.19 -0.97 0.92
N ALA A 22 -10.95 0.13 0.89
CA ALA A 22 -12.16 0.26 1.68
C ALA A 22 -13.19 -0.84 1.37
N ILE A 23 -13.40 -1.13 0.08
CA ILE A 23 -14.27 -2.22 -0.37
C ILE A 23 -13.74 -3.58 0.09
N LEU A 24 -12.44 -3.85 -0.14
CA LEU A 24 -11.83 -5.12 0.23
C LEU A 24 -11.85 -5.34 1.74
N THR A 25 -11.61 -4.30 2.53
CA THR A 25 -11.69 -4.34 3.99
C THR A 25 -13.11 -4.62 4.45
N SER A 26 -14.11 -3.96 3.84
CA SER A 26 -15.52 -4.20 4.15
C SER A 26 -15.92 -5.65 3.87
N LEU A 27 -15.46 -6.21 2.75
CA LEU A 27 -15.68 -7.62 2.40
C LEU A 27 -15.00 -8.58 3.39
N ALA A 28 -13.75 -8.28 3.78
CA ALA A 28 -12.97 -9.16 4.64
C ALA A 28 -13.50 -9.22 6.08
N TYR A 29 -14.00 -8.10 6.61
CA TYR A 29 -14.45 -7.99 8.01
C TYR A 29 -15.96 -7.90 8.17
N GLY A 30 -16.72 -7.88 7.07
CA GLY A 30 -18.17 -7.97 7.09
C GLY A 30 -18.90 -6.71 7.58
N SER A 31 -18.24 -5.55 7.61
CA SER A 31 -18.81 -4.27 8.04
C SER A 31 -18.33 -3.12 7.15
N THR A 32 -19.10 -2.05 7.07
CA THR A 32 -18.82 -0.92 6.17
C THR A 32 -17.61 -0.11 6.60
N VAL A 33 -16.63 0.03 5.74
CA VAL A 33 -15.49 0.94 5.89
C VAL A 33 -15.71 2.19 5.04
N LYS A 34 -15.60 3.37 5.65
CA LYS A 34 -15.63 4.64 4.94
C LYS A 34 -14.23 4.99 4.43
N PHE A 35 -14.09 5.18 3.13
CA PHE A 35 -12.77 5.47 2.53
C PHE A 35 -12.21 6.82 2.99
N GLU A 36 -13.08 7.78 3.37
CA GLU A 36 -12.68 9.09 3.91
C GLU A 36 -11.93 9.00 5.23
N GLU A 37 -12.05 7.88 5.94
CA GLU A 37 -11.38 7.63 7.22
C GLU A 37 -10.05 6.88 7.05
N ILE A 38 -9.76 6.43 5.83
CA ILE A 38 -8.48 5.78 5.52
C ILE A 38 -7.44 6.85 5.23
N ARG A 39 -6.38 6.86 6.03
CA ARG A 39 -5.23 7.72 5.76
C ARG A 39 -4.67 7.41 4.38
N THR A 40 -4.55 8.45 3.55
CA THR A 40 -4.11 8.30 2.17
C THR A 40 -2.99 9.30 1.87
N GLU A 41 -1.85 8.76 1.47
CA GLU A 41 -0.69 9.53 1.01
C GLU A 41 -0.28 9.05 -0.38
N GLY A 42 -0.22 9.99 -1.34
CA GLY A 42 0.19 9.71 -2.70
C GLY A 42 1.69 9.65 -2.91
N ILE A 43 2.11 9.47 -4.17
CA ILE A 43 3.51 9.35 -4.57
C ILE A 43 4.13 10.68 -5.03
N THR A 44 3.39 11.77 -5.03
CA THR A 44 3.84 13.07 -5.56
C THR A 44 5.01 13.68 -4.79
N LYS A 45 5.23 13.29 -3.54
CA LYS A 45 6.37 13.69 -2.72
C LYS A 45 7.60 12.78 -2.88
N ILE A 46 7.44 11.62 -3.53
CA ILE A 46 8.55 10.68 -3.74
C ILE A 46 9.45 11.23 -4.85
N THR A 47 10.73 11.31 -4.57
CA THR A 47 11.73 11.89 -5.46
C THR A 47 12.64 10.82 -6.08
N THR A 48 13.39 11.19 -7.11
CA THR A 48 14.41 10.31 -7.71
C THR A 48 15.49 9.87 -6.71
N LYS A 49 15.74 10.66 -5.66
CA LYS A 49 16.65 10.28 -4.58
C LYS A 49 16.09 9.09 -3.78
N ASP A 50 14.80 9.10 -3.48
CA ASP A 50 14.14 8.00 -2.75
C ASP A 50 14.27 6.68 -3.51
N PHE A 51 14.08 6.72 -4.83
CA PHE A 51 14.29 5.54 -5.68
C PHE A 51 15.74 5.05 -5.68
N LYS A 52 16.72 5.95 -5.65
CA LYS A 52 18.14 5.56 -5.58
C LYS A 52 18.47 4.89 -4.25
N TYR A 53 17.97 5.42 -3.14
CA TYR A 53 18.12 4.82 -1.82
C TYR A 53 17.42 3.47 -1.73
N ALA A 54 16.18 3.38 -2.20
CA ALA A 54 15.44 2.12 -2.26
C ALA A 54 16.21 1.06 -3.06
N GLY A 55 16.67 1.40 -4.26
CA GLY A 55 17.45 0.50 -5.10
C GLY A 55 18.75 0.04 -4.45
N LYS A 56 19.49 0.95 -3.75
CA LYS A 56 20.71 0.61 -3.02
C LYS A 56 20.45 -0.38 -1.87
N LEU A 57 19.27 -0.31 -1.26
CA LEU A 57 18.83 -1.21 -0.21
C LEU A 57 18.20 -2.52 -0.74
N GLY A 58 18.03 -2.68 -2.05
CA GLY A 58 17.37 -3.84 -2.65
C GLY A 58 15.84 -3.78 -2.61
N TYR A 59 15.28 -2.59 -2.49
CA TYR A 59 13.84 -2.33 -2.44
C TYR A 59 13.34 -1.63 -3.70
N VAL A 60 12.05 -1.72 -3.93
CA VAL A 60 11.30 -0.85 -4.86
C VAL A 60 10.27 -0.05 -4.08
N VAL A 61 9.94 1.14 -4.58
CA VAL A 61 8.85 1.95 -4.02
C VAL A 61 7.57 1.64 -4.78
N LYS A 62 6.52 1.29 -4.06
CA LYS A 62 5.18 1.02 -4.59
C LYS A 62 4.14 1.81 -3.80
N LEU A 63 3.16 2.39 -4.48
CA LEU A 63 1.95 2.89 -3.83
C LEU A 63 1.07 1.68 -3.52
N LEU A 64 0.95 1.36 -2.24
CA LEU A 64 0.15 0.23 -1.78
C LEU A 64 -0.99 0.72 -0.90
N ALA A 65 -2.15 0.07 -1.03
CA ALA A 65 -3.22 0.16 -0.07
C ALA A 65 -3.24 -1.13 0.75
N THR A 66 -3.16 -1.01 2.05
CA THR A 66 -3.08 -2.15 2.97
C THR A 66 -4.21 -2.12 3.98
N SER A 67 -4.62 -3.29 4.43
CA SER A 67 -5.53 -3.46 5.57
C SER A 67 -5.12 -4.69 6.36
N CYS A 68 -5.08 -4.56 7.67
CA CYS A 68 -4.76 -5.66 8.57
C CYS A 68 -5.59 -5.57 9.85
N LYS A 69 -5.69 -6.69 10.57
CA LYS A 69 -6.30 -6.74 11.90
C LYS A 69 -5.23 -7.12 12.91
N GLU A 70 -5.00 -6.25 13.87
CA GLU A 70 -4.09 -6.46 15.00
C GLU A 70 -4.77 -6.07 16.31
N ASN A 71 -4.63 -6.89 17.34
CA ASN A 71 -5.18 -6.64 18.67
C ASN A 71 -6.67 -6.22 18.63
N ASP A 72 -7.47 -6.91 17.83
CA ASP A 72 -8.90 -6.65 17.59
C ASP A 72 -9.24 -5.31 16.93
N LYS A 73 -8.26 -4.53 16.51
CA LYS A 73 -8.44 -3.31 15.70
C LYS A 73 -8.12 -3.60 14.24
N VAL A 74 -8.89 -3.02 13.34
CA VAL A 74 -8.62 -3.05 11.91
C VAL A 74 -7.96 -1.75 11.52
N TYR A 75 -6.81 -1.84 10.87
CA TYR A 75 -6.07 -0.71 10.32
C TYR A 75 -6.18 -0.73 8.81
N ALA A 76 -6.23 0.43 8.19
CA ALA A 76 -6.16 0.59 6.76
C ALA A 76 -5.41 1.86 6.40
N ILE A 77 -4.54 1.78 5.38
CA ILE A 77 -3.77 2.92 4.89
C ILE A 77 -3.46 2.75 3.41
N THR A 78 -3.36 3.86 2.70
CA THR A 78 -2.78 3.94 1.37
C THR A 78 -1.58 4.87 1.41
N ALA A 79 -0.40 4.35 1.08
CA ALA A 79 0.84 5.13 1.14
C ALA A 79 1.93 4.53 0.22
N PRO A 80 3.02 5.28 -0.04
CA PRO A 80 4.22 4.72 -0.63
C PRO A 80 4.92 3.77 0.34
N PHE A 81 5.16 2.53 -0.10
CA PHE A 81 5.88 1.50 0.64
C PHE A 81 7.15 1.09 -0.09
N MET A 82 8.21 0.82 0.66
CA MET A 82 9.40 0.15 0.19
C MET A 82 9.25 -1.35 0.42
N ILE A 83 9.25 -2.14 -0.65
CA ILE A 83 9.14 -3.60 -0.60
C ILE A 83 10.33 -4.25 -1.29
N ASN A 84 10.81 -5.37 -0.77
CA ASN A 84 11.94 -6.11 -1.32
C ASN A 84 11.48 -7.25 -2.23
N SER A 85 12.44 -7.94 -2.86
CA SER A 85 12.19 -9.03 -3.82
C SER A 85 11.46 -10.24 -3.24
N THR A 86 11.36 -10.38 -1.92
CA THR A 86 10.59 -11.47 -1.29
C THR A 86 9.10 -11.17 -1.19
N HIS A 87 8.70 -9.89 -1.36
CA HIS A 87 7.31 -9.49 -1.31
C HIS A 87 6.58 -9.87 -2.61
N PRO A 88 5.43 -10.55 -2.58
CA PRO A 88 4.73 -11.00 -3.78
C PRO A 88 4.40 -9.89 -4.79
N LEU A 89 4.12 -8.68 -4.32
CA LEU A 89 3.81 -7.52 -5.18
C LEU A 89 5.05 -6.84 -5.79
N TYR A 90 6.27 -7.28 -5.48
CA TYR A 90 7.51 -6.66 -5.97
C TYR A 90 7.55 -6.56 -7.50
N ASN A 91 7.20 -7.63 -8.20
CA ASN A 91 7.22 -7.74 -9.66
C ASN A 91 5.92 -7.31 -10.35
N VAL A 92 4.96 -6.74 -9.62
CA VAL A 92 3.73 -6.18 -10.22
C VAL A 92 4.05 -4.81 -10.79
N ASN A 93 4.18 -4.70 -12.11
CA ASN A 93 4.58 -3.48 -12.81
C ASN A 93 3.66 -3.17 -13.98
N ASP A 94 3.78 -1.96 -14.53
CA ASP A 94 3.09 -1.47 -15.72
C ASP A 94 1.56 -1.55 -15.58
N VAL A 95 0.91 -2.26 -16.49
CA VAL A 95 -0.56 -2.41 -16.53
C VAL A 95 -1.09 -3.51 -15.61
N LEU A 96 -0.18 -4.21 -14.92
CA LEU A 96 -0.53 -5.31 -14.05
C LEU A 96 -0.95 -4.79 -12.67
N ASN A 97 -1.99 -5.42 -12.13
CA ASN A 97 -2.49 -5.19 -10.80
C ASN A 97 -2.33 -6.46 -9.97
N GLY A 98 -2.12 -6.31 -8.68
CA GLY A 98 -2.02 -7.41 -7.74
C GLY A 98 -2.81 -7.12 -6.47
N ILE A 99 -3.57 -8.11 -6.01
CA ILE A 99 -4.19 -8.12 -4.69
C ILE A 99 -3.59 -9.30 -3.95
N TYR A 100 -2.84 -9.02 -2.89
CA TYR A 100 -2.21 -10.02 -2.05
C TYR A 100 -2.97 -10.13 -0.73
N ILE A 101 -3.33 -11.34 -0.36
CA ILE A 101 -4.07 -11.64 0.86
C ILE A 101 -3.29 -12.66 1.67
N HIS A 102 -3.09 -12.36 2.95
CA HIS A 102 -2.57 -13.32 3.92
C HIS A 102 -3.71 -13.76 4.85
N GLY A 103 -4.15 -14.99 4.71
CA GLY A 103 -5.20 -15.57 5.54
C GLY A 103 -4.62 -16.53 6.59
N ASN A 104 -5.23 -16.57 7.77
CA ASN A 104 -4.79 -17.39 8.90
C ASN A 104 -4.84 -18.91 8.63
N VAL A 105 -5.69 -19.34 7.72
CA VAL A 105 -5.88 -20.76 7.36
C VAL A 105 -5.32 -21.06 5.97
N ILE A 106 -5.68 -20.22 4.97
CA ILE A 106 -5.28 -20.46 3.58
C ILE A 106 -3.84 -20.04 3.31
N GLY A 107 -3.24 -19.21 4.19
CA GLY A 107 -1.93 -18.62 3.95
C GLY A 107 -1.96 -17.53 2.89
N ASN A 108 -0.96 -17.51 2.03
CA ASN A 108 -0.78 -16.45 1.02
C ASN A 108 -1.55 -16.77 -0.26
N VAL A 109 -2.39 -15.85 -0.67
CA VAL A 109 -3.12 -15.87 -1.95
C VAL A 109 -2.87 -14.57 -2.69
N MET A 110 -2.70 -14.64 -4.00
CA MET A 110 -2.53 -13.47 -4.84
C MET A 110 -3.44 -13.55 -6.06
N PHE A 111 -4.20 -12.49 -6.30
CA PHE A 111 -4.87 -12.25 -7.56
C PHE A 111 -4.00 -11.30 -8.38
N PHE A 112 -3.71 -11.69 -9.61
CA PHE A 112 -2.77 -10.99 -10.46
C PHE A 112 -3.26 -10.97 -11.90
N GLY A 113 -3.24 -9.79 -12.53
CA GLY A 113 -3.67 -9.65 -13.92
C GLY A 113 -3.69 -8.20 -14.40
N ALA A 114 -4.07 -8.02 -15.66
CA ALA A 114 -4.25 -6.69 -16.23
C ALA A 114 -5.50 -6.04 -15.66
N GLY A 115 -5.33 -4.91 -14.96
CA GLY A 115 -6.42 -4.13 -14.37
C GLY A 115 -7.01 -3.08 -15.33
N ALA A 116 -6.26 -2.72 -16.38
CA ALA A 116 -6.68 -1.72 -17.37
C ALA A 116 -6.51 -2.24 -18.79
N GLY A 117 -7.21 -1.62 -19.72
CA GLY A 117 -7.16 -1.94 -21.15
C GLY A 117 -8.48 -2.44 -21.72
N LYS A 118 -8.65 -2.25 -23.02
CA LYS A 118 -9.89 -2.54 -23.74
C LYS A 118 -10.39 -3.97 -23.54
N LEU A 119 -9.52 -4.97 -23.71
CA LEU A 119 -9.92 -6.38 -23.62
C LEU A 119 -10.13 -6.84 -22.17
N PRO A 120 -9.26 -6.53 -21.19
CA PRO A 120 -9.51 -6.87 -19.80
C PRO A 120 -10.81 -6.26 -19.27
N THR A 121 -11.09 -5.00 -19.55
CA THR A 121 -12.33 -4.34 -19.15
C THR A 121 -13.56 -4.99 -19.82
N ALA A 122 -13.50 -5.26 -21.12
CA ALA A 122 -14.60 -5.94 -21.82
C ALA A 122 -14.84 -7.35 -21.26
N SER A 123 -13.78 -8.09 -20.92
CA SER A 123 -13.89 -9.42 -20.32
C SER A 123 -14.59 -9.37 -18.95
N ALA A 124 -14.27 -8.39 -18.11
CA ALA A 124 -14.92 -8.20 -16.81
C ALA A 124 -16.41 -7.89 -16.97
N VAL A 125 -16.77 -6.95 -17.87
CA VAL A 125 -18.19 -6.61 -18.15
C VAL A 125 -18.95 -7.83 -18.66
N VAL A 126 -18.39 -8.59 -19.60
CA VAL A 126 -19.06 -9.80 -20.14
C VAL A 126 -19.21 -10.86 -19.04
N ALA A 127 -18.22 -11.03 -18.16
CA ALA A 127 -18.31 -11.95 -17.04
C ALA A 127 -19.49 -11.59 -16.11
N ASP A 128 -19.65 -10.32 -15.79
CA ASP A 128 -20.76 -9.84 -14.96
C ASP A 128 -22.12 -10.03 -15.62
N VAL A 129 -22.22 -9.78 -16.95
CA VAL A 129 -23.44 -10.05 -17.72
C VAL A 129 -23.80 -11.54 -17.68
N VAL A 130 -22.81 -12.41 -17.88
CA VAL A 130 -23.01 -13.87 -17.80
C VAL A 130 -23.47 -14.28 -16.40
N ASP A 131 -22.87 -13.70 -15.35
CA ASP A 131 -23.25 -13.99 -13.98
C ASP A 131 -24.70 -13.54 -13.69
N CYS A 132 -25.09 -12.35 -14.12
CA CYS A 132 -26.46 -11.86 -14.03
C CYS A 132 -27.46 -12.81 -14.73
N VAL A 133 -27.11 -13.32 -15.89
CA VAL A 133 -27.96 -14.27 -16.63
C VAL A 133 -28.12 -15.61 -15.89
N LYS A 134 -27.01 -16.14 -15.33
CA LYS A 134 -27.03 -17.38 -14.54
C LYS A 134 -27.87 -17.25 -13.27
N HIS A 135 -27.89 -16.08 -12.67
CA HIS A 135 -28.61 -15.80 -11.43
C HIS A 135 -29.94 -15.05 -11.65
N LYS A 136 -30.51 -15.10 -12.86
CA LYS A 136 -31.78 -14.45 -13.18
C LYS A 136 -32.86 -14.81 -12.16
N GLY A 137 -33.49 -13.80 -11.57
CA GLY A 137 -34.55 -13.96 -10.56
C GLY A 137 -34.02 -14.28 -9.15
N LYS A 138 -32.72 -14.22 -8.92
CA LYS A 138 -32.09 -14.36 -7.61
C LYS A 138 -31.20 -13.14 -7.30
N ASN A 139 -31.25 -12.66 -6.08
CA ASN A 139 -30.27 -11.68 -5.61
C ASN A 139 -29.06 -12.44 -5.05
N VAL A 140 -27.91 -12.30 -5.71
CA VAL A 140 -26.62 -12.70 -5.12
C VAL A 140 -26.13 -11.51 -4.32
N MET A 141 -26.36 -11.57 -3.01
CA MET A 141 -26.00 -10.47 -2.13
C MET A 141 -24.53 -10.59 -1.72
N THR A 142 -23.81 -9.50 -1.85
CA THR A 142 -22.53 -9.32 -1.14
C THR A 142 -22.88 -9.01 0.32
N VAL A 143 -22.44 -9.85 1.22
CA VAL A 143 -22.85 -9.76 2.63
C VAL A 143 -21.80 -8.99 3.42
N TRP A 144 -21.99 -7.69 3.56
CA TRP A 144 -21.44 -6.95 4.69
C TRP A 144 -22.53 -6.12 5.36
N SER A 145 -22.37 -5.87 6.65
CA SER A 145 -23.28 -5.04 7.43
C SER A 145 -23.19 -3.57 7.02
N VAL A 146 -24.30 -2.86 7.11
CA VAL A 146 -24.32 -1.39 7.01
C VAL A 146 -23.70 -0.73 8.24
N GLU A 147 -23.48 -1.49 9.30
CA GLU A 147 -22.77 -1.01 10.48
C GLU A 147 -21.34 -0.60 10.12
N LYS A 148 -20.93 0.53 10.63
CA LYS A 148 -19.61 1.07 10.42
C LYS A 148 -18.58 0.23 11.15
N LEU A 149 -17.51 -0.14 10.46
CA LEU A 149 -16.30 -0.67 11.06
C LEU A 149 -15.42 0.48 11.54
N GLU A 150 -15.21 0.56 12.85
CA GLU A 150 -14.29 1.54 13.42
C GLU A 150 -12.85 1.12 13.12
N LEU A 151 -12.12 1.98 12.40
CA LEU A 151 -10.71 1.76 12.11
C LEU A 151 -9.84 2.20 13.30
N GLY A 152 -8.75 1.47 13.51
CA GLY A 152 -7.67 1.94 14.38
C GLY A 152 -6.97 3.16 13.76
N ASP A 153 -6.37 4.00 14.60
CA ASP A 153 -5.57 5.11 14.14
C ASP A 153 -4.32 4.57 13.41
N ALA A 154 -4.14 4.96 12.14
CA ALA A 154 -3.02 4.51 11.32
C ALA A 154 -1.66 4.89 11.92
N ASP A 155 -1.61 5.92 12.78
CA ASP A 155 -0.39 6.36 13.48
C ASP A 155 0.02 5.38 14.58
N ASP A 156 -0.87 4.52 15.05
CA ASP A 156 -0.58 3.49 16.06
C ASP A 156 -0.07 2.17 15.44
N GLU A 157 -0.24 1.97 14.14
CA GLU A 157 0.25 0.76 13.47
C GLU A 157 1.78 0.72 13.45
N VAL A 158 2.34 -0.43 13.83
CA VAL A 158 3.80 -0.61 13.97
C VAL A 158 4.42 -0.97 12.62
N ARG A 159 5.37 -0.16 12.16
CA ARG A 159 6.07 -0.31 10.88
C ARG A 159 7.53 0.07 11.00
N LYS A 160 8.31 -0.25 9.96
CA LYS A 160 9.63 0.35 9.74
C LYS A 160 9.50 1.55 8.84
N PHE A 161 10.25 2.60 9.14
CA PHE A 161 10.29 3.82 8.34
C PHE A 161 11.65 3.95 7.66
N PHE A 162 11.64 4.35 6.41
CA PHE A 162 12.83 4.84 5.73
C PHE A 162 12.91 6.36 5.90
N VAL A 163 14.02 6.81 6.42
CA VAL A 163 14.26 8.22 6.76
C VAL A 163 15.51 8.72 6.04
N ARG A 164 15.43 9.92 5.45
CA ARG A 164 16.59 10.63 4.93
C ARG A 164 16.92 11.81 5.83
N VAL A 165 18.20 11.94 6.19
CA VAL A 165 18.69 13.00 7.07
C VAL A 165 19.82 13.76 6.38
N LYS A 166 19.81 15.08 6.50
CA LYS A 166 20.96 15.92 6.11
C LYS A 166 22.09 15.75 7.11
N GLY A 167 23.30 15.52 6.62
CA GLY A 167 24.48 15.30 7.45
C GLY A 167 25.39 14.21 6.90
N ASN A 168 26.37 13.80 7.69
CA ASN A 168 27.30 12.72 7.35
C ASN A 168 27.00 11.48 8.21
N VAL A 169 27.31 10.30 7.69
CA VAL A 169 27.18 9.03 8.44
C VAL A 169 28.02 9.03 9.72
N SER A 170 29.08 9.86 9.81
CA SER A 170 29.85 10.07 11.03
C SER A 170 29.04 10.66 12.19
N ASP A 171 27.91 11.31 11.89
CA ASP A 171 27.10 12.04 12.87
C ASP A 171 25.91 11.21 13.40
N LEU A 172 26.08 9.88 13.39
CA LEU A 172 25.05 8.91 13.81
C LEU A 172 24.64 9.00 15.29
N SER A 173 25.40 9.71 16.14
CA SER A 173 25.12 9.78 17.57
C SER A 173 23.71 10.29 17.88
N ALA A 174 23.25 11.32 17.18
CA ALA A 174 21.90 11.88 17.34
C ALA A 174 20.82 10.92 16.83
N VAL A 175 21.07 10.28 15.68
CA VAL A 175 20.15 9.29 15.11
C VAL A 175 20.04 8.07 16.02
N ASN A 176 21.16 7.53 16.49
CA ASN A 176 21.16 6.39 17.40
C ASN A 176 20.55 6.72 18.77
N ALA A 177 20.68 7.95 19.24
CA ALA A 177 20.02 8.39 20.48
C ALA A 177 18.49 8.43 20.33
N ALA A 178 17.98 8.79 19.15
CA ALA A 178 16.55 8.89 18.87
C ALA A 178 15.92 7.55 18.45
N PHE A 179 16.63 6.75 17.63
CA PHE A 179 16.06 5.57 16.95
C PHE A 179 16.78 4.25 17.29
N GLY A 180 17.78 4.28 18.16
CA GLY A 180 18.60 3.10 18.46
C GLY A 180 19.56 2.76 17.30
N ASN A 181 20.02 1.51 17.24
CA ASN A 181 20.90 1.06 16.17
C ASN A 181 20.13 0.94 14.85
N VAL A 182 20.38 1.85 13.91
CA VAL A 182 19.70 1.88 12.61
C VAL A 182 20.61 1.33 11.49
N GLN A 183 19.99 0.72 10.50
CA GLN A 183 20.68 0.33 9.26
C GLN A 183 20.82 1.56 8.36
N THR A 184 22.02 2.11 8.26
CA THR A 184 22.29 3.28 7.42
C THR A 184 22.62 2.90 5.99
N VAL A 185 22.36 3.83 5.07
CA VAL A 185 22.68 3.72 3.64
C VAL A 185 23.12 5.07 3.09
N THR A 186 24.14 5.03 2.24
CA THR A 186 24.59 6.16 1.42
C THR A 186 24.48 5.80 -0.05
N VAL A 187 24.29 6.79 -0.90
CA VAL A 187 24.18 6.63 -2.35
C VAL A 187 25.23 7.49 -3.03
N ASP A 188 26.01 6.91 -3.92
CA ASP A 188 27.04 7.60 -4.68
C ASP A 188 26.44 8.78 -5.49
N GLY A 189 27.06 9.95 -5.41
CA GLY A 189 26.57 11.17 -6.06
C GLY A 189 25.40 11.85 -5.34
N ILE A 190 25.12 11.48 -4.09
CA ILE A 190 24.25 12.19 -3.17
C ILE A 190 25.05 12.54 -1.92
N ASP A 191 25.59 13.75 -1.91
CA ASP A 191 26.44 14.22 -0.81
C ASP A 191 25.62 15.04 0.20
N GLY A 192 26.08 15.06 1.45
CA GLY A 192 25.48 15.85 2.53
C GLY A 192 24.14 15.32 3.06
N GLU A 193 23.78 14.09 2.70
CA GLU A 193 22.65 13.36 3.28
C GLU A 193 22.93 11.86 3.32
N PHE A 194 22.24 11.16 4.21
CA PHE A 194 22.22 9.70 4.24
C PHE A 194 20.81 9.20 4.59
N GLY A 195 20.54 7.94 4.33
CA GLY A 195 19.29 7.29 4.70
C GLY A 195 19.49 6.25 5.79
N PHE A 196 18.41 5.90 6.48
CA PHE A 196 18.38 4.74 7.38
C PHE A 196 16.99 4.13 7.45
N ILE A 197 16.91 2.90 7.93
CA ILE A 197 15.65 2.22 8.23
C ILE A 197 15.56 2.08 9.75
N THR A 198 14.41 2.46 10.32
CA THR A 198 14.14 2.33 11.75
C THR A 198 13.88 0.88 12.16
N GLU A 199 14.02 0.56 13.43
CA GLU A 199 13.35 -0.60 13.99
C GLU A 199 11.82 -0.40 13.93
N PRO A 200 11.01 -1.50 14.05
CA PRO A 200 9.57 -1.39 14.07
C PRO A 200 9.08 -0.44 15.16
N MET A 201 8.33 0.59 14.78
CA MET A 201 7.73 1.57 15.69
C MET A 201 6.43 2.11 15.10
N SER A 202 5.59 2.70 15.94
CA SER A 202 4.42 3.44 15.47
C SER A 202 4.85 4.81 14.93
N GLU A 203 4.07 5.38 14.02
CA GLU A 203 4.35 6.73 13.52
C GLU A 203 4.22 7.78 14.63
N ARG A 204 3.32 7.55 15.58
CA ARG A 204 3.21 8.37 16.80
C ARG A 204 4.50 8.39 17.63
N ALA A 205 5.24 7.29 17.67
CA ALA A 205 6.54 7.22 18.34
C ALA A 205 7.69 7.79 17.49
N PHE A 206 7.48 7.85 16.16
CA PHE A 206 8.43 8.41 15.21
C PHE A 206 8.39 9.96 15.18
N ALA A 207 7.19 10.57 15.34
CA ALA A 207 6.95 12.01 15.30
C ALA A 207 7.50 12.73 16.55
#